data_d774b9800fe235c8b595bec6fbc0950d
#
_entry.id   d774b9800fe235c8b595bec6fbc0950d
#
_cell.length_a   1.000
_cell.length_b   1.000
_cell.length_c   1.000
_cell.angle_alpha   90.00
_cell.angle_beta   90.00
_cell.angle_gamma   90.00
#
_symmetry.space_group_name_H-M   'P 1'
#
loop_
_entity.id
_entity.type
_entity.pdbx_description
1 polymer ?
#
loop_
_entity_poly.entity_id
_entity_poly.type
_entity_poly.pdbx_seq_one_letter_code
_entity_poly.pdbx_strand_id
1 'polypeptide(L)'
;MEQETIALGDVADQDLIARLRRLVHADRTLSARMLVHLGEMDARGLYRDCACASMFAYCVQELHMSEAEAYLRIQAARLGRQLLTRMAAHLNAISATSPNAIVSCSIGPPNKTTSA
;
A
#
# COMPACT_ATOMS: atom_id res chain seq x y z
N MET A 1 1.75 -18.45 19.91
CA MET A 1 2.66 -18.00 18.86
C MET A 1 4.10 -18.31 19.18
N GLU A 2 4.55 -17.82 20.28
CA GLU A 2 5.93 -18.07 20.66
C GLU A 2 6.22 -19.56 20.83
N GLN A 3 5.24 -20.27 21.33
CA GLN A 3 5.40 -21.71 21.54
C GLN A 3 5.57 -22.45 20.23
N GLU A 4 4.88 -21.98 19.20
CA GLU A 4 5.02 -22.58 17.88
C GLU A 4 6.45 -22.45 17.38
N THR A 5 7.05 -21.31 17.67
CA THR A 5 8.39 -21.05 17.20
C THR A 5 9.40 -21.97 17.84
N ILE A 6 9.15 -22.35 19.09
CA ILE A 6 10.09 -23.16 19.83
C ILE A 6 9.96 -24.65 19.52
N ALA A 7 8.75 -25.10 19.24
CA ALA A 7 8.47 -26.53 19.10
C ALA A 7 8.40 -27.01 17.66
N LEU A 8 9.26 -26.50 16.81
CA LEU A 8 9.22 -26.86 15.39
C LEU A 8 9.90 -28.18 15.08
N GLY A 9 10.67 -28.72 16.00
CA GLY A 9 11.39 -29.97 15.77
C GLY A 9 10.48 -31.15 15.47
N ASP A 10 9.25 -31.12 16.01
CA ASP A 10 8.32 -32.23 15.84
C ASP A 10 7.37 -32.07 14.66
N VAL A 11 7.49 -30.97 13.94
CA VAL A 11 6.59 -30.70 12.84
C VAL A 11 7.04 -31.41 11.57
N ALA A 12 6.10 -32.02 10.87
CA ALA A 12 6.42 -32.74 9.65
C ALA A 12 6.94 -31.76 8.59
N ASP A 13 7.80 -32.26 7.70
CA ASP A 13 8.42 -31.41 6.69
C ASP A 13 7.40 -30.64 5.85
N GLN A 14 6.35 -31.31 5.42
CA GLN A 14 5.32 -30.69 4.60
C GLN A 14 4.62 -29.54 5.34
N ASP A 15 4.34 -29.77 6.60
CA ASP A 15 3.69 -28.76 7.42
C ASP A 15 4.61 -27.57 7.66
N LEU A 16 5.88 -27.83 7.86
CA LEU A 16 6.85 -26.77 8.07
C LEU A 16 6.94 -25.88 6.84
N ILE A 17 7.00 -26.49 5.67
CA ILE A 17 7.05 -25.76 4.40
C ILE A 17 5.79 -24.90 4.24
N ALA A 18 4.64 -25.49 4.51
CA ALA A 18 3.38 -24.78 4.38
C ALA A 18 3.29 -23.59 5.34
N ARG A 19 3.75 -23.80 6.59
CA ARG A 19 3.76 -22.72 7.58
C ARG A 19 4.67 -21.59 7.16
N LEU A 20 5.85 -21.93 6.66
CA LEU A 20 6.79 -20.92 6.23
C LEU A 20 6.21 -20.08 5.09
N ARG A 21 5.58 -20.74 4.13
CA ARG A 21 4.96 -20.02 3.00
C ARG A 21 3.88 -19.07 3.48
N ARG A 22 3.06 -19.50 4.43
CA ARG A 22 2.02 -18.65 4.99
C ARG A 22 2.62 -17.45 5.71
N LEU A 23 3.70 -17.67 6.46
CA LEU A 23 4.35 -16.58 7.18
C LEU A 23 4.96 -15.56 6.23
N VAL A 24 5.58 -16.03 5.16
CA VAL A 24 6.15 -15.13 4.16
C VAL A 24 5.05 -14.30 3.51
N HIS A 25 3.93 -14.94 3.21
CA HIS A 25 2.79 -14.22 2.60
C HIS A 25 2.26 -13.15 3.57
N ALA A 26 2.10 -13.52 4.84
CA ALA A 26 1.62 -12.59 5.85
C ALA A 26 2.60 -11.43 6.02
N ASP A 27 3.88 -11.72 6.00
CA ASP A 27 4.91 -10.69 6.12
C ASP A 27 4.84 -9.69 4.97
N ARG A 28 4.66 -10.19 3.76
CA ARG A 28 4.54 -9.31 2.60
C ARG A 28 3.32 -8.42 2.69
N THR A 29 2.22 -8.97 3.15
CA THR A 29 0.98 -8.21 3.31
C THR A 29 1.16 -7.12 4.36
N LEU A 30 1.75 -7.46 5.50
CA LEU A 30 2.00 -6.48 6.55
C LEU A 30 2.99 -5.42 6.10
N SER A 31 4.02 -5.82 5.38
CA SER A 31 5.01 -4.87 4.87
C SER A 31 4.39 -3.88 3.91
N ALA A 32 3.51 -4.38 3.03
CA ALA A 32 2.83 -3.50 2.09
C ALA A 32 1.96 -2.47 2.83
N ARG A 33 1.23 -2.94 3.84
CA ARG A 33 0.40 -2.04 4.65
C ARG A 33 1.24 -1.01 5.39
N MET A 34 2.37 -1.45 5.91
CA MET A 34 3.29 -0.55 6.59
C MET A 34 3.79 0.55 5.65
N LEU A 35 4.14 0.18 4.42
CA LEU A 35 4.63 1.16 3.46
C LEU A 35 3.58 2.20 3.12
N VAL A 36 2.32 1.79 3.00
CA VAL A 36 1.23 2.72 2.74
C VAL A 36 1.12 3.73 3.89
N HIS A 37 1.20 3.26 5.12
CA HIS A 37 1.11 4.13 6.28
C HIS A 37 2.32 5.06 6.38
N LEU A 38 3.51 4.54 6.11
CA LEU A 38 4.72 5.36 6.13
C LEU A 38 4.63 6.47 5.09
N GLY A 39 4.12 6.14 3.91
CA GLY A 39 3.96 7.12 2.86
C GLY A 39 2.99 8.23 3.25
N GLU A 40 1.92 7.86 3.93
CA GLU A 40 0.94 8.84 4.36
C GLU A 40 1.50 9.75 5.45
N MET A 41 2.20 9.17 6.42
CA MET A 41 2.85 9.95 7.46
C MET A 41 3.88 10.92 6.90
N ASP A 42 4.64 10.44 5.90
CA ASP A 42 5.64 11.27 5.25
C ASP A 42 4.97 12.44 4.53
N ALA A 43 3.90 12.15 3.78
CA ALA A 43 3.21 13.19 3.02
C ALA A 43 2.56 14.24 3.92
N ARG A 44 2.05 13.83 5.08
CA ARG A 44 1.44 14.75 6.02
C ARG A 44 2.46 15.44 6.92
N GLY A 45 3.70 14.97 6.90
CA GLY A 45 4.74 15.56 7.77
C GLY A 45 4.51 15.33 9.24
N LEU A 46 3.83 14.24 9.60
CA LEU A 46 3.48 13.97 10.99
C LEU A 46 4.67 13.69 11.88
N TYR A 47 5.80 13.34 11.30
CA TYR A 47 7.02 13.12 12.08
C TYR A 47 7.43 14.38 12.85
N ARG A 48 7.03 15.55 12.36
CA ARG A 48 7.35 16.81 13.04
C ARG A 48 6.66 16.93 14.39
N ASP A 49 5.47 16.36 14.50
CA ASP A 49 4.73 16.38 15.76
C ASP A 49 5.42 15.54 16.83
N CYS A 50 6.31 14.64 16.41
CA CYS A 50 7.07 13.81 17.32
C CYS A 50 8.48 14.36 17.55
N ALA A 51 8.69 15.62 17.23
CA ALA A 51 9.97 16.30 17.41
C ALA A 51 11.10 15.65 16.59
N CYS A 52 10.76 15.07 15.46
CA CYS A 52 11.75 14.50 14.55
C CYS A 52 11.95 15.43 13.38
N ALA A 53 13.20 15.58 12.96
CA ALA A 53 13.54 16.49 11.88
C ALA A 53 13.19 15.95 10.51
N SER A 54 13.05 14.63 10.39
CA SER A 54 12.75 14.01 9.10
C SER A 54 12.04 12.69 9.30
N MET A 55 11.46 12.18 8.22
CA MET A 55 10.83 10.86 8.27
C MET A 55 11.87 9.79 8.60
N PHE A 56 13.09 9.96 8.12
CA PHE A 56 14.18 9.04 8.42
C PHE A 56 14.45 9.02 9.93
N ALA A 57 14.57 10.20 10.54
CA ALA A 57 14.80 10.29 11.97
C ALA A 57 13.66 9.64 12.76
N TYR A 58 12.44 9.84 12.32
CA TYR A 58 11.28 9.23 12.95
C TYR A 58 11.36 7.70 12.91
N CYS A 59 11.67 7.16 11.74
CA CYS A 59 11.76 5.71 11.59
C CYS A 59 12.85 5.11 12.48
N VAL A 60 13.99 5.77 12.58
CA VAL A 60 15.08 5.26 13.39
C VAL A 60 14.82 5.45 14.87
N GLN A 61 14.38 6.61 15.26
CA GLN A 61 14.25 6.95 16.68
C GLN A 61 12.97 6.43 17.31
N GLU A 62 11.86 6.59 16.63
CA GLU A 62 10.57 6.20 17.19
C GLU A 62 10.16 4.78 16.84
N LEU A 63 10.45 4.35 15.62
CA LEU A 63 10.07 3.02 15.18
C LEU A 63 11.19 2.00 15.34
N HIS A 64 12.36 2.46 15.76
CA HIS A 64 13.51 1.58 16.05
C HIS A 64 13.95 0.75 14.85
N MET A 65 13.84 1.31 13.67
CA MET A 65 14.36 0.65 12.48
C MET A 65 15.86 0.90 12.36
N SER A 66 16.56 -0.02 11.72
CA SER A 66 17.95 0.25 11.38
C SER A 66 17.98 1.35 10.32
N GLU A 67 19.13 1.99 10.17
CA GLU A 67 19.26 3.05 9.18
C GLU A 67 19.02 2.55 7.77
N ALA A 68 19.54 1.35 7.45
CA ALA A 68 19.34 0.77 6.13
C ALA A 68 17.86 0.46 5.89
N GLU A 69 17.20 -0.10 6.90
CA GLU A 69 15.79 -0.43 6.79
C GLU A 69 14.95 0.84 6.61
N ALA A 70 15.22 1.86 7.41
CA ALA A 70 14.49 3.12 7.32
C ALA A 70 14.65 3.73 5.93
N TYR A 71 15.86 3.77 5.43
CA TYR A 71 16.11 4.33 4.11
C TYR A 71 15.34 3.61 3.03
N LEU A 72 15.44 2.29 3.01
CA LEU A 72 14.79 1.50 1.97
C LEU A 72 13.27 1.58 2.05
N ARG A 73 12.72 1.55 3.26
CA ARG A 73 11.27 1.59 3.42
C ARG A 73 10.71 2.96 3.05
N ILE A 74 11.41 4.03 3.37
CA ILE A 74 10.95 5.37 3.00
C ILE A 74 10.98 5.54 1.49
N GLN A 75 12.04 5.06 0.84
CA GLN A 75 12.13 5.13 -0.61
C GLN A 75 10.99 4.34 -1.26
N ALA A 76 10.74 3.14 -0.77
CA ALA A 76 9.67 2.31 -1.30
C ALA A 76 8.31 2.96 -1.08
N ALA A 77 8.10 3.55 0.09
CA ALA A 77 6.83 4.20 0.40
C ALA A 77 6.58 5.40 -0.51
N ARG A 78 7.61 6.20 -0.75
CA ARG A 78 7.49 7.36 -1.63
C ARG A 78 7.22 6.97 -3.07
N LEU A 79 7.94 5.96 -3.54
CA LEU A 79 7.73 5.47 -4.89
C LEU A 79 6.33 4.92 -5.07
N GLY A 80 5.86 4.12 -4.11
CA GLY A 80 4.53 3.55 -4.15
C GLY A 80 3.46 4.63 -4.17
N ARG A 81 3.64 5.67 -3.37
CA ARG A 81 2.67 6.77 -3.33
C ARG A 81 2.63 7.51 -4.65
N GLN A 82 3.78 7.73 -5.28
CA GLN A 82 3.84 8.37 -6.59
C GLN A 82 3.12 7.55 -7.65
N LEU A 83 3.32 6.24 -7.62
CA LEU A 83 2.66 5.36 -8.58
C LEU A 83 1.16 5.36 -8.40
N LEU A 84 0.69 5.32 -7.15
CA LEU A 84 -0.73 5.36 -6.87
C LEU A 84 -1.35 6.67 -7.34
N THR A 85 -0.65 7.78 -7.13
CA THR A 85 -1.13 9.08 -7.55
C THR A 85 -1.26 9.14 -9.07
N ARG A 86 -0.25 8.63 -9.78
CA ARG A 86 -0.28 8.60 -11.24
C ARG A 86 -1.42 7.72 -11.76
N MET A 87 -1.61 6.58 -11.12
CA MET A 87 -2.67 5.65 -11.53
C MET A 87 -4.04 6.28 -11.31
N ALA A 88 -4.21 6.95 -10.19
CA ALA A 88 -5.48 7.61 -9.88
C ALA A 88 -5.77 8.71 -10.90
N ALA A 89 -4.76 9.50 -11.23
CA ALA A 89 -4.92 10.56 -12.24
C ALA A 89 -5.26 9.97 -13.60
N HIS A 90 -4.61 8.88 -13.96
CA HIS A 90 -4.86 8.23 -15.23
C HIS A 90 -6.28 7.67 -15.30
N LEU A 91 -6.71 7.02 -14.22
CA LEU A 91 -8.06 6.48 -14.16
C LEU A 91 -9.11 7.57 -14.20
N ASN A 92 -8.85 8.69 -13.54
CA ASN A 92 -9.77 9.80 -13.57
C ASN A 92 -9.89 10.39 -14.98
N ALA A 93 -8.79 10.47 -15.70
CA ALA A 93 -8.80 10.96 -17.05
C ALA A 93 -9.60 10.02 -17.96
N ILE A 94 -9.42 8.72 -17.78
CA ILE A 94 -10.16 7.73 -18.54
C ILE A 94 -11.63 7.81 -18.21
N SER A 95 -11.94 7.92 -16.93
CA SER A 95 -13.32 8.00 -16.50
C SER A 95 -14.02 9.23 -17.03
N ALA A 96 -13.31 10.33 -17.06
CA ALA A 96 -13.88 11.55 -17.58
C ALA A 96 -14.19 11.44 -19.05
N THR A 97 -13.37 10.70 -19.77
CA THR A 97 -13.55 10.55 -21.21
C THR A 97 -14.51 9.44 -21.56
N SER A 98 -14.27 8.28 -21.02
CA SER A 98 -15.08 7.11 -21.35
C SER A 98 -16.51 7.20 -20.92
N PRO A 99 -16.76 7.56 -19.69
CA PRO A 99 -18.14 7.60 -19.21
C PRO A 99 -18.98 8.54 -20.03
N ASN A 100 -18.43 9.65 -20.36
CA ASN A 100 -19.17 10.61 -21.15
C ASN A 100 -19.57 10.00 -22.49
N ALA A 101 -18.63 9.38 -23.12
CA ALA A 101 -18.90 8.78 -24.40
C ALA A 101 -19.91 7.67 -24.28
N ILE A 102 -19.71 6.80 -23.32
CA ILE A 102 -20.57 5.66 -23.12
C ILE A 102 -21.95 6.08 -22.68
N VAL A 103 -22.00 6.91 -21.70
CA VAL A 103 -23.26 7.35 -21.18
C VAL A 103 -24.06 8.10 -22.24
N SER A 104 -23.39 8.92 -22.98
CA SER A 104 -24.06 9.62 -24.04
C SER A 104 -24.67 8.65 -25.02
N CYS A 105 -23.95 7.66 -25.37
CA CYS A 105 -24.46 6.69 -26.32
C CYS A 105 -25.61 5.90 -25.76
N SER A 106 -25.50 5.49 -24.55
CA SER A 106 -26.52 4.62 -23.99
C SER A 106 -27.75 5.38 -23.60
N ILE A 107 -27.59 6.51 -23.04
CA ILE A 107 -28.70 7.24 -22.56
C ILE A 107 -29.20 8.24 -23.51
N GLY A 108 -28.33 8.95 -24.00
CA GLY A 108 -28.71 10.02 -24.83
C GLY A 108 -29.71 9.68 -25.80
N PRO A 109 -29.47 8.70 -26.36
CA PRO A 109 -30.31 8.45 -27.43
C PRO A 109 -31.67 8.32 -27.05
N PRO A 110 -31.78 7.68 -26.29
CA PRO A 110 -33.00 7.37 -25.99
C PRO A 110 -33.85 8.42 -25.83
N ASN A 111 -33.88 8.66 -25.57
CA ASN A 111 -34.66 9.40 -25.17
C ASN A 111 -34.92 10.36 -25.71
N LYS A 112 -34.53 10.62 -25.91
CA LYS A 112 -34.86 11.60 -26.17
C LYS A 112 -35.38 11.82 -27.07
N THR A 113 -35.06 11.50 -27.17
CA THR A 113 -35.42 11.81 -27.94
C THR A 113 -36.40 11.77 -28.26
N THR A 114 -36.40 11.46 -28.11
CA THR A 114 -37.25 11.28 -28.33
C THR A 114 -38.14 11.92 -28.33
N SER A 115 -38.17 12.14 -27.97
CA SER A 115 -39.00 12.64 -27.77
C SER A 115 -39.51 13.28 -28.26
N ALA A 116 -39.15 13.26 -28.38
CA ALA A 116 -39.64 13.90 -28.70
C ALA A 116 -40.29 13.99 -29.15
#